data_667ae287f2329c52a97aa449d797fdbd
#
_entry.id   667ae287f2329c52a97aa449d797fdbd
#
_cell.length_a   1.000
_cell.length_b   1.000
_cell.length_c   1.000
_cell.angle_alpha   90.00
_cell.angle_beta   90.00
_cell.angle_gamma   90.00
#
_symmetry.space_group_name_H-M   'P 1'
#
loop_
_entity.id
_entity.type
_entity.pdbx_description
1 polymer ?
#
loop_
_entity_poly.entity_id
_entity_poly.type
_entity_poly.pdbx_seq_one_letter_code
_entity_poly.pdbx_strand_id
1 'polypeptide(L)'
;MKYLLDTNVYLEAVRSEDKQARFRKTFFPLLPATFLSAVVAYELSVNAQDRRTPSLLREFIHPMERTGRVVAPTFDDWLKASAVMSAVGGRDKAWRSKLPGLLNDILIALCARQIGALLFTYNRADFRLIRRHIGFSLRLLEG
;
A
#
# COMPACT_ATOMS: atom_id res chain seq x y z
N MET A 1 16.58 -7.17 -0.74
CA MET A 1 15.36 -6.69 -0.06
C MET A 1 14.42 -6.08 -1.08
N LYS A 2 13.15 -6.43 -1.03
CA LYS A 2 12.10 -5.82 -1.86
C LYS A 2 11.26 -4.89 -1.01
N TYR A 3 10.71 -3.86 -1.63
CA TYR A 3 9.93 -2.83 -0.96
C TYR A 3 8.56 -2.65 -1.62
N LEU A 4 7.58 -2.27 -0.82
CA LEU A 4 6.25 -1.95 -1.30
C LEU A 4 5.73 -0.75 -0.49
N LEU A 5 5.19 0.25 -1.17
CA LEU A 5 4.69 1.46 -0.52
C LEU A 5 3.16 1.44 -0.54
N ASP A 6 2.56 1.72 0.63
CA ASP A 6 1.12 1.91 0.74
C ASP A 6 0.69 3.19 0.02
N THR A 7 -0.57 3.27 -0.35
CA THR A 7 -1.15 4.42 -1.06
C THR A 7 -0.87 5.74 -0.35
N ASN A 8 -1.00 5.78 0.98
CA ASN A 8 -0.80 7.02 1.75
C ASN A 8 0.63 7.55 1.66
N VAL A 9 1.62 6.70 1.39
CA VAL A 9 3.01 7.14 1.20
C VAL A 9 3.14 7.99 -0.07
N TYR A 10 2.48 7.56 -1.14
CA TYR A 10 2.44 8.32 -2.39
C TYR A 10 1.64 9.62 -2.25
N LEU A 11 0.47 9.55 -1.63
CA LEU A 11 -0.38 10.73 -1.47
C LEU A 11 0.27 11.79 -0.58
N GLU A 12 0.94 11.37 0.49
CA GLU A 12 1.65 12.29 1.38
C GLU A 12 2.80 12.98 0.67
N ALA A 13 3.50 12.27 -0.21
CA ALA A 13 4.65 12.80 -0.92
C ALA A 13 4.35 14.07 -1.74
N VAL A 14 3.13 14.21 -2.24
CA VAL A 14 2.75 15.31 -3.14
C VAL A 14 2.06 16.47 -2.44
N ARG A 15 1.96 16.44 -1.11
CA ARG A 15 1.26 17.50 -0.36
C ARG A 15 2.01 18.81 -0.25
N SER A 16 3.34 18.79 -0.31
CA SER A 16 4.16 19.99 -0.23
C SER A 16 5.51 19.75 -0.89
N GLU A 17 6.24 20.84 -1.17
CA GLU A 17 7.59 20.74 -1.73
C GLU A 17 8.55 20.02 -0.78
N ASP A 18 8.44 20.30 0.53
CA ASP A 18 9.25 19.63 1.53
C ASP A 18 9.01 18.12 1.56
N LYS A 19 7.76 17.70 1.44
CA LYS A 19 7.40 16.29 1.41
C LYS A 19 7.85 15.60 0.14
N GLN A 20 7.80 16.29 -0.99
CA GLN A 20 8.36 15.78 -2.25
C GLN A 20 9.86 15.56 -2.14
N ALA A 21 10.58 16.53 -1.59
CA ALA A 21 12.03 16.43 -1.40
C ALA A 21 12.38 15.26 -0.47
N ARG A 22 11.62 15.10 0.61
CA ARG A 22 11.81 13.99 1.55
C ARG A 22 11.56 12.65 0.90
N PHE A 23 10.51 12.54 0.09
CA PHE A 23 10.19 11.31 -0.64
C PHE A 23 11.32 10.96 -1.63
N ARG A 24 11.82 11.95 -2.37
CA ARG A 24 12.93 11.73 -3.30
C ARG A 24 14.17 11.21 -2.56
N LYS A 25 14.50 11.81 -1.43
CA LYS A 25 15.66 11.43 -0.65
C LYS A 25 15.53 10.00 -0.08
N THR A 26 14.34 9.65 0.41
CA THR A 26 14.11 8.39 1.12
C THR A 26 13.83 7.22 0.18
N PHE A 27 12.97 7.41 -0.83
CA PHE A 27 12.42 6.30 -1.60
C PHE A 27 13.01 6.16 -3.01
N PHE A 28 13.46 7.21 -3.66
CA PHE A 28 14.09 7.07 -4.99
C PHE A 28 15.31 6.15 -4.97
N PRO A 29 16.16 6.15 -3.93
CA PRO A 29 17.25 5.17 -3.85
C PRO A 29 16.76 3.72 -3.77
N LEU A 30 15.53 3.48 -3.31
CA LEU A 30 14.95 2.15 -3.19
C LEU A 30 14.16 1.73 -4.43
N LEU A 31 13.94 2.64 -5.37
CA LEU A 31 13.09 2.40 -6.54
C LEU A 31 13.47 1.13 -7.32
N PRO A 32 14.75 0.82 -7.58
CA PRO A 32 15.09 -0.39 -8.32
C PRO A 32 14.61 -1.70 -7.67
N ALA A 33 14.34 -1.69 -6.36
CA ALA A 33 13.87 -2.86 -5.62
C ALA A 33 12.42 -2.69 -5.13
N THR A 34 11.72 -1.63 -5.56
CA THR A 34 10.35 -1.34 -5.15
C THR A 34 9.36 -1.90 -6.16
N PHE A 35 8.28 -2.49 -5.64
CA PHE A 35 7.18 -3.05 -6.43
C PHE A 35 5.92 -2.22 -6.21
N LEU A 36 5.07 -2.17 -7.23
CA LEU A 36 3.77 -1.51 -7.16
C LEU A 36 2.69 -2.57 -6.92
N SER A 37 1.89 -2.39 -5.87
CA SER A 37 0.70 -3.20 -5.67
C SER A 37 -0.40 -2.74 -6.63
N ALA A 38 -1.09 -3.70 -7.26
CA ALA A 38 -2.26 -3.40 -8.10
C ALA A 38 -3.36 -2.69 -7.31
N VAL A 39 -3.49 -2.97 -6.02
CA VAL A 39 -4.47 -2.30 -5.15
C VAL A 39 -4.09 -0.84 -4.95
N VAL A 40 -2.81 -0.56 -4.72
CA VAL A 40 -2.30 0.81 -4.62
C VAL A 40 -2.50 1.56 -5.93
N ALA A 41 -2.20 0.92 -7.06
CA ALA A 41 -2.42 1.52 -8.38
C ALA A 41 -3.89 1.89 -8.58
N TYR A 42 -4.81 1.00 -8.19
CA TYR A 42 -6.24 1.27 -8.23
C TYR A 42 -6.61 2.49 -7.36
N GLU A 43 -6.16 2.52 -6.12
CA GLU A 43 -6.48 3.62 -5.21
C GLU A 43 -5.93 4.96 -5.70
N LEU A 44 -4.71 4.98 -6.22
CA LEU A 44 -4.12 6.19 -6.79
C LEU A 44 -4.90 6.67 -8.02
N SER A 45 -5.35 5.75 -8.87
CA SER A 45 -6.13 6.07 -10.06
C SER A 45 -7.51 6.65 -9.71
N VAL A 46 -8.17 6.08 -8.71
CA VAL A 46 -9.47 6.58 -8.24
C VAL A 46 -9.34 7.98 -7.66
N ASN A 47 -8.28 8.22 -6.88
CA ASN A 47 -8.05 9.54 -6.26
C ASN A 47 -7.62 10.61 -7.27
N ALA A 48 -7.14 10.22 -8.46
CA ALA A 48 -6.64 11.12 -9.49
C ALA A 48 -7.63 11.37 -10.63
N GLN A 49 -8.91 10.98 -10.47
CA GLN A 49 -9.91 10.95 -11.56
C GLN A 49 -9.99 12.24 -12.39
N ASP A 50 -9.90 13.41 -11.79
CA ASP A 50 -10.02 14.70 -12.48
C ASP A 50 -8.74 15.52 -12.46
N ARG A 51 -7.61 14.90 -12.16
CA ARG A 51 -6.32 15.59 -12.01
C ARG A 51 -5.22 14.82 -12.72
N ARG A 52 -4.30 15.57 -13.33
CA ARG A 52 -3.06 14.97 -13.82
C ARG A 52 -2.31 14.32 -12.66
N THR A 53 -1.87 13.10 -12.85
CA THR A 53 -0.97 12.45 -11.90
C THR A 53 0.28 13.33 -11.73
N PRO A 54 0.62 13.71 -10.49
CA PRO A 54 1.80 14.54 -10.25
C PRO A 54 3.07 13.91 -10.85
N SER A 55 3.92 14.78 -11.38
CA SER A 55 5.18 14.38 -12.03
C SER A 55 6.03 13.44 -11.17
N LEU A 56 6.12 13.74 -9.87
CA LEU A 56 6.86 12.91 -8.92
C LEU A 56 6.38 11.46 -8.91
N LEU A 57 5.05 11.26 -8.88
CA LEU A 57 4.47 9.91 -8.85
C LEU A 57 4.72 9.18 -10.16
N ARG A 58 4.61 9.88 -11.30
CA ARG A 58 4.90 9.28 -12.62
C ARG A 58 6.35 8.82 -12.71
N GLU A 59 7.28 9.63 -12.25
CA GLU A 59 8.71 9.30 -12.25
C GLU A 59 9.02 8.07 -11.42
N PHE A 60 8.29 7.88 -10.33
CA PHE A 60 8.48 6.73 -9.43
C PHE A 60 7.76 5.49 -9.93
N ILE A 61 6.50 5.63 -10.35
CA ILE A 61 5.61 4.51 -10.69
C ILE A 61 5.93 3.92 -12.06
N HIS A 62 6.18 4.77 -13.04
CA HIS A 62 6.39 4.34 -14.42
C HIS A 62 7.52 3.30 -14.60
N PRO A 63 8.68 3.44 -13.95
CA PRO A 63 9.72 2.41 -14.02
C PRO A 63 9.28 1.05 -13.48
N MET A 64 8.45 1.03 -12.44
CA MET A 64 7.92 -0.23 -11.89
C MET A 64 7.01 -0.93 -12.89
N GLU A 65 6.12 -0.19 -13.53
CA GLU A 65 5.21 -0.73 -14.54
C GLU A 65 5.98 -1.26 -15.75
N ARG A 66 6.94 -0.50 -16.26
CA ARG A 66 7.72 -0.88 -17.45
C ARG A 66 8.57 -2.12 -17.25
N THR A 67 9.04 -2.35 -16.04
CA THR A 67 9.94 -3.48 -15.73
C THR A 67 9.20 -4.67 -15.12
N GLY A 68 7.86 -4.63 -15.12
CA GLY A 68 7.05 -5.73 -14.60
C GLY A 68 7.10 -5.89 -13.08
N ARG A 69 7.57 -4.86 -12.36
CA ARG A 69 7.56 -4.89 -10.90
C ARG A 69 6.20 -4.45 -10.36
N VAL A 70 5.17 -5.22 -10.72
CA VAL A 70 3.79 -5.05 -10.27
C VAL A 70 3.33 -6.35 -9.63
N VAL A 71 2.66 -6.26 -8.49
CA VAL A 71 2.14 -7.43 -7.77
C VAL A 71 0.64 -7.28 -7.54
N ALA A 72 -0.11 -8.33 -7.84
CA ALA A 72 -1.56 -8.37 -7.64
C ALA A 72 -1.91 -9.48 -6.64
N PRO A 73 -3.01 -9.33 -5.88
CA PRO A 73 -3.49 -10.40 -5.02
C PRO A 73 -3.80 -11.65 -5.82
N THR A 74 -3.39 -12.81 -5.29
CA THR A 74 -3.75 -14.11 -5.86
C THR A 74 -5.13 -14.54 -5.39
N PHE A 75 -5.66 -15.62 -5.98
CA PHE A 75 -6.91 -16.21 -5.50
C PHE A 75 -6.82 -16.55 -4.00
N ASP A 76 -5.72 -17.17 -3.58
CA ASP A 76 -5.50 -17.49 -2.16
C ASP A 76 -5.45 -16.24 -1.28
N ASP A 77 -4.87 -15.16 -1.77
CA ASP A 77 -4.86 -13.88 -1.05
C ASP A 77 -6.29 -13.37 -0.82
N TRP A 78 -7.16 -13.47 -1.82
CA TRP A 78 -8.57 -13.10 -1.68
C TRP A 78 -9.27 -13.95 -0.61
N LEU A 79 -9.02 -15.25 -0.57
CA LEU A 79 -9.61 -16.13 0.44
C LEU A 79 -9.09 -15.79 1.84
N LYS A 80 -7.81 -15.50 1.98
CA LYS A 80 -7.24 -15.05 3.26
C LYS A 80 -7.83 -13.71 3.69
N ALA A 81 -8.00 -12.79 2.74
CA ALA A 81 -8.63 -11.50 3.03
C ALA A 81 -10.04 -11.68 3.56
N SER A 82 -10.83 -12.58 2.96
CA SER A 82 -12.19 -12.85 3.43
C SER A 82 -12.21 -13.41 4.86
N ALA A 83 -11.26 -14.28 5.20
CA ALA A 83 -11.15 -14.84 6.54
C ALA A 83 -10.83 -13.75 7.57
N VAL A 84 -9.90 -12.85 7.26
CA VAL A 84 -9.55 -11.73 8.14
C VAL A 84 -10.73 -10.78 8.30
N MET A 85 -11.42 -10.45 7.20
CA MET A 85 -12.60 -9.58 7.22
C MET A 85 -13.70 -10.16 8.11
N SER A 86 -13.93 -11.46 8.03
CA SER A 86 -14.91 -12.14 8.88
C SER A 86 -14.53 -12.09 10.35
N ALA A 87 -13.25 -12.32 10.64
CA ALA A 87 -12.74 -12.30 12.02
C ALA A 87 -12.87 -10.90 12.65
N VAL A 88 -12.60 -9.85 11.88
CA VAL A 88 -12.67 -8.46 12.36
C VAL A 88 -14.11 -7.95 12.36
N GLY A 89 -14.84 -8.14 11.26
CA GLY A 89 -16.17 -7.56 11.06
C GLY A 89 -17.27 -8.23 11.87
N GLY A 90 -17.13 -9.51 12.24
CA GLY A 90 -18.13 -10.25 12.98
C GLY A 90 -18.22 -9.89 14.46
N ARG A 91 -17.25 -9.19 15.00
CA ARG A 91 -17.13 -8.92 16.45
C ARG A 91 -17.48 -7.50 16.86
N ASP A 92 -17.41 -6.53 15.96
CA ASP A 92 -17.58 -5.13 16.30
C ASP A 92 -18.29 -4.38 15.18
N LYS A 93 -19.50 -3.88 15.49
CA LYS A 93 -20.29 -3.08 14.55
C LYS A 93 -19.59 -1.78 14.14
N ALA A 94 -18.69 -1.25 14.97
CA ALA A 94 -17.94 -0.03 14.68
C ALA A 94 -17.03 -0.20 13.45
N TRP A 95 -16.62 -1.42 13.12
CA TRP A 95 -15.75 -1.69 11.97
C TRP A 95 -16.48 -1.76 10.64
N ARG A 96 -17.81 -1.88 10.63
CA ARG A 96 -18.57 -2.05 9.38
C ARG A 96 -18.37 -0.89 8.39
N SER A 97 -18.31 0.34 8.89
CA SER A 97 -18.08 1.52 8.03
C SER A 97 -16.67 1.59 7.49
N LYS A 98 -15.72 0.93 8.16
CA LYS A 98 -14.30 0.91 7.79
C LYS A 98 -13.89 -0.30 6.93
N LEU A 99 -14.81 -1.27 6.76
CA LEU A 99 -14.51 -2.53 6.08
C LEU A 99 -13.97 -2.38 4.65
N PRO A 100 -14.52 -1.48 3.79
CA PRO A 100 -13.97 -1.34 2.43
C PRO A 100 -12.51 -0.90 2.40
N GLY A 101 -12.14 0.07 3.24
CA GLY A 101 -10.75 0.53 3.36
C GLY A 101 -9.85 -0.54 3.98
N LEU A 102 -10.35 -1.26 4.97
CA LEU A 102 -9.62 -2.33 5.61
C LEU A 102 -9.34 -3.48 4.63
N LEU A 103 -10.29 -3.81 3.76
CA LEU A 103 -10.07 -4.83 2.73
C LEU A 103 -8.90 -4.47 1.84
N ASN A 104 -8.84 -3.22 1.35
CA ASN A 104 -7.73 -2.77 0.52
C ASN A 104 -6.39 -2.90 1.25
N ASP A 105 -6.34 -2.50 2.53
CA ASP A 105 -5.13 -2.60 3.34
C ASP A 105 -4.70 -4.06 3.54
N ILE A 106 -5.65 -4.97 3.77
CA ILE A 106 -5.37 -6.40 3.87
C ILE A 106 -4.77 -6.94 2.57
N LEU A 107 -5.34 -6.57 1.43
CA LEU A 107 -4.85 -6.99 0.12
C LEU A 107 -3.45 -6.44 -0.16
N ILE A 108 -3.18 -5.20 0.24
CA ILE A 108 -1.83 -4.61 0.13
C ILE A 108 -0.83 -5.39 0.99
N ALA A 109 -1.20 -5.73 2.23
CA ALA A 109 -0.35 -6.54 3.11
C ALA A 109 -0.07 -7.92 2.52
N LEU A 110 -1.07 -8.53 1.89
CA LEU A 110 -0.92 -9.83 1.23
C LEU A 110 -0.03 -9.74 -0.01
N CYS A 111 -0.09 -8.64 -0.76
CA CYS A 111 0.84 -8.38 -1.85
C CYS A 111 2.28 -8.32 -1.33
N ALA A 112 2.51 -7.61 -0.23
CA ALA A 112 3.84 -7.53 0.39
C ALA A 112 4.33 -8.92 0.82
N ARG A 113 3.46 -9.70 1.46
CA ARG A 113 3.76 -11.07 1.89
C ARG A 113 4.12 -11.96 0.70
N GLN A 114 3.38 -11.84 -0.41
CA GLN A 114 3.56 -12.66 -1.60
C GLN A 114 4.99 -12.58 -2.14
N ILE A 115 5.59 -11.39 -2.12
CA ILE A 115 6.93 -11.16 -2.67
C ILE A 115 8.01 -11.01 -1.61
N GLY A 116 7.66 -11.15 -0.33
CA GLY A 116 8.60 -10.98 0.78
C GLY A 116 9.11 -9.55 0.91
N ALA A 117 8.28 -8.56 0.60
CA ALA A 117 8.66 -7.15 0.63
C ALA A 117 8.47 -6.53 2.01
N LEU A 118 9.26 -5.50 2.31
CA LEU A 118 9.02 -4.61 3.44
C LEU A 118 7.98 -3.57 3.01
N LEU A 119 6.85 -3.52 3.71
CA LEU A 119 5.76 -2.59 3.43
C LEU A 119 5.93 -1.33 4.27
N PHE A 120 5.95 -0.17 3.60
CA PHE A 120 5.95 1.14 4.26
C PHE A 120 4.55 1.73 4.28
N THR A 121 4.12 2.23 5.42
CA THR A 121 2.81 2.89 5.57
C THR A 121 2.83 3.90 6.71
N TYR A 122 1.94 4.90 6.62
CA TYR A 122 1.63 5.81 7.73
C TYR A 122 0.47 5.31 8.58
N ASN A 123 -0.30 4.31 8.10
CA ASN A 123 -1.51 3.84 8.76
C ASN A 123 -1.19 2.80 9.85
N ARG A 124 -0.83 3.31 11.02
CA ARG A 124 -0.43 2.49 12.17
C ARG A 124 -1.55 1.58 12.67
N ALA A 125 -2.75 2.15 12.82
CA ALA A 125 -3.86 1.43 13.46
C ALA A 125 -4.30 0.20 12.66
N ASP A 126 -4.57 0.37 11.38
CA ASP A 126 -5.07 -0.71 10.54
C ASP A 126 -4.02 -1.80 10.30
N PHE A 127 -2.77 -1.41 10.04
CA PHE A 127 -1.73 -2.41 9.77
C PHE A 127 -1.27 -3.16 11.02
N ARG A 128 -1.36 -2.56 12.20
CA ARG A 128 -1.15 -3.31 13.45
C ARG A 128 -2.24 -4.35 13.66
N LEU A 129 -3.48 -3.99 13.37
CA LEU A 129 -4.61 -4.94 13.44
C LEU A 129 -4.40 -6.08 12.44
N ILE A 130 -4.05 -5.77 11.21
CA ILE A 130 -3.84 -6.76 10.16
C ILE A 130 -2.71 -7.73 10.54
N ARG A 131 -1.64 -7.23 11.16
CA ARG A 131 -0.52 -8.08 11.59
C ARG A 131 -0.88 -9.12 12.63
N ARG A 132 -1.99 -8.96 13.32
CA ARG A 132 -2.49 -9.99 14.25
C ARG A 132 -3.00 -11.22 13.50
N HIS A 133 -3.33 -11.08 12.23
CA HIS A 133 -3.91 -12.14 11.40
C HIS A 133 -3.00 -12.61 10.28
N ILE A 134 -2.09 -11.77 9.80
CA ILE A 134 -1.23 -12.04 8.66
C ILE A 134 0.21 -11.67 9.01
N GLY A 135 1.14 -12.58 8.77
CA GLY A 135 2.58 -12.28 8.92
C GLY A 135 3.14 -11.62 7.68
N PHE A 136 3.73 -10.43 7.84
CA PHE A 136 4.45 -9.70 6.79
C PHE A 136 5.40 -8.69 7.43
N SER A 137 6.36 -8.18 6.64
CA SER A 137 7.32 -7.20 7.13
C SER A 137 6.74 -5.79 6.99
N LEU A 138 6.81 -5.01 8.05
CA LEU A 138 6.15 -3.70 8.13
C LEU A 138 7.12 -2.64 8.69
N ARG A 139 7.13 -1.48 8.05
CA ARG A 139 7.79 -0.28 8.56
C ARG A 139 6.75 0.84 8.66
N LEU A 140 6.43 1.23 9.89
CA LEU A 140 5.51 2.34 10.14
C LEU A 140 6.29 3.65 10.03
N LEU A 141 5.77 4.55 9.19
CA LEU A 141 6.34 5.87 8.99
C LEU A 141 5.66 6.88 9.93
N GLU A 142 6.42 7.89 10.32
CA GLU A 142 5.91 9.00 11.12
C GLU A 142 5.76 10.22 10.22
N GLY A 143 4.58 10.80 10.27
CA GLY A 143 4.22 11.93 9.42
C GLY A 143 4.71 13.27 9.93
#